data_9a7176397870e4cfd0db27a12a568ed6
#
_entry.id   9a7176397870e4cfd0db27a12a568ed6
#
_cell.length_a   1.000
_cell.length_b   1.000
_cell.length_c   1.000
_cell.angle_alpha   90.00
_cell.angle_beta   90.00
_cell.angle_gamma   90.00
#
_symmetry.space_group_name_H-M   'P 1'
#
loop_
_entity.id
_entity.type
_entity.pdbx_description
1 polymer ?
#
loop_
_entity_poly.entity_id
_entity_poly.type
_entity_poly.pdbx_seq_one_letter_code
_entity_poly.pdbx_strand_id
1 'polypeptide(L)'
;MDLLDAVSLTKDYGNGRGLFNFSMQLNAGDIVGLIGVNGAGKTTLLNMLAGCIHADSGKISYEGEEVTMDSSCRKKFGISVDPNFYSYLTAYENLEALFYLNGIRDSERIKAEIKDVLTIVGLDGAEKKKIKEFSFGMKQRLGFAQALLNGQTVMLLDEPFVGLDIHGRAMVKDTIRAMAENRGMAVIFSDHNLDEVKSLCNRLIVIRDGVKHYDGDIHIQSAVMLNVDDTDKIDSHYARKLDRHRLVITEENMNEKLHSISSVATILNIEKVINPLEKLLEEGNDEDACTVRAI
;
A
#
# COMPACT_ATOMS: atom_id res chain seq x y z
N MET A 1 -9.27 -16.67 0.52
CA MET A 1 -8.26 -17.63 0.98
C MET A 1 -7.00 -16.84 1.23
N ASP A 2 -6.53 -16.88 2.45
CA ASP A 2 -5.38 -16.06 2.87
C ASP A 2 -4.16 -16.48 2.06
N LEU A 3 -3.61 -15.55 1.29
CA LEU A 3 -2.46 -15.81 0.41
C LEU A 3 -1.15 -15.64 1.17
N LEU A 4 -1.04 -14.53 1.91
CA LEU A 4 0.14 -14.20 2.70
C LEU A 4 -0.29 -13.65 4.06
N ASP A 5 0.19 -14.26 5.14
CA ASP A 5 -0.06 -13.83 6.50
C ASP A 5 1.24 -13.40 7.16
N ALA A 6 1.18 -12.29 7.88
CA ALA A 6 2.21 -11.83 8.79
C ALA A 6 1.62 -11.76 10.19
N VAL A 7 2.22 -12.42 11.16
CA VAL A 7 1.72 -12.50 12.53
C VAL A 7 2.77 -12.03 13.51
N SER A 8 2.46 -10.94 14.23
CA SER A 8 3.27 -10.32 15.29
C SER A 8 4.74 -10.07 14.89
N LEU A 9 4.95 -9.63 13.63
CA LEU A 9 6.29 -9.32 13.14
C LEU A 9 6.91 -8.17 13.93
N THR A 10 8.13 -8.38 14.38
CA THR A 10 8.93 -7.36 15.04
C THR A 10 10.33 -7.32 14.42
N LYS A 11 10.82 -6.12 14.14
CA LYS A 11 12.21 -5.83 13.80
C LYS A 11 12.64 -4.59 14.53
N ASP A 12 13.53 -4.73 15.48
CA ASP A 12 14.06 -3.61 16.29
C ASP A 12 15.48 -3.26 15.86
N TYR A 13 15.68 -2.05 15.37
CA TYR A 13 16.99 -1.51 15.05
C TYR A 13 17.60 -0.71 16.22
N GLY A 14 16.92 -0.69 17.37
CA GLY A 14 17.28 0.10 18.53
C GLY A 14 16.74 1.54 18.48
N ASN A 15 16.73 2.18 19.65
CA ASN A 15 16.27 3.57 19.82
C ASN A 15 14.83 3.83 19.31
N GLY A 16 13.93 2.85 19.44
CA GLY A 16 12.54 2.95 18.99
C GLY A 16 12.35 2.92 17.46
N ARG A 17 13.39 2.54 16.71
CA ARG A 17 13.29 2.39 15.24
C ARG A 17 13.04 0.95 14.87
N GLY A 18 12.09 0.72 13.98
CA GLY A 18 11.80 -0.63 13.52
C GLY A 18 10.34 -0.83 13.13
N LEU A 19 9.88 -2.05 13.30
CA LEU A 19 8.47 -2.44 13.19
C LEU A 19 8.14 -3.34 14.39
N PHE A 20 7.02 -3.09 15.07
CA PHE A 20 6.72 -3.71 16.35
C PHE A 20 5.34 -4.36 16.35
N ASN A 21 5.30 -5.67 16.64
CA ASN A 21 4.08 -6.47 16.79
C ASN A 21 3.08 -6.29 15.64
N PHE A 22 3.59 -6.27 14.41
CA PHE A 22 2.79 -6.01 13.21
C PHE A 22 2.13 -7.30 12.72
N SER A 23 0.82 -7.26 12.47
CA SER A 23 0.09 -8.39 11.88
C SER A 23 -0.78 -7.90 10.72
N MET A 24 -0.81 -8.67 9.62
CA MET A 24 -1.68 -8.42 8.47
C MET A 24 -1.95 -9.73 7.73
N GLN A 25 -3.06 -9.72 6.97
CA GLN A 25 -3.38 -10.76 5.99
C GLN A 25 -3.47 -10.12 4.61
N LEU A 26 -3.08 -10.85 3.58
CA LEU A 26 -3.15 -10.43 2.19
C LEU A 26 -3.87 -11.51 1.39
N ASN A 27 -4.96 -11.15 0.75
CA ASN A 27 -5.75 -12.07 -0.08
C ASN A 27 -5.41 -11.90 -1.56
N ALA A 28 -5.72 -12.94 -2.34
CA ALA A 28 -5.58 -12.85 -3.79
C ALA A 28 -6.44 -11.70 -4.34
N GLY A 29 -5.84 -10.86 -5.19
CA GLY A 29 -6.49 -9.69 -5.78
C GLY A 29 -6.53 -8.44 -4.90
N ASP A 30 -6.01 -8.50 -3.65
CA ASP A 30 -5.88 -7.31 -2.81
C ASP A 30 -4.87 -6.33 -3.41
N ILE A 31 -5.21 -5.04 -3.40
CA ILE A 31 -4.27 -3.94 -3.64
C ILE A 31 -4.22 -3.11 -2.36
N VAL A 32 -3.14 -3.27 -1.60
CA VAL A 32 -2.96 -2.67 -0.28
C VAL A 32 -1.95 -1.53 -0.35
N GLY A 33 -2.38 -0.34 0.07
CA GLY A 33 -1.49 0.81 0.25
C GLY A 33 -0.92 0.86 1.67
N LEU A 34 0.40 1.02 1.80
CA LEU A 34 1.06 1.31 3.07
C LEU A 34 1.36 2.79 3.15
N ILE A 35 0.78 3.49 4.11
CA ILE A 35 1.05 4.90 4.37
C ILE A 35 1.71 5.09 5.74
N GLY A 36 2.56 6.09 5.81
CA GLY A 36 3.24 6.53 7.02
C GLY A 36 4.38 7.49 6.67
N VAL A 37 4.81 8.27 7.63
CA VAL A 37 5.96 9.18 7.48
C VAL A 37 7.26 8.40 7.19
N ASN A 38 8.28 9.10 6.74
CA ASN A 38 9.59 8.48 6.53
C ASN A 38 10.13 7.93 7.85
N GLY A 39 10.61 6.67 7.81
CA GLY A 39 11.05 5.96 9.02
C GLY A 39 9.95 5.24 9.80
N ALA A 40 8.68 5.30 9.39
CA ALA A 40 7.56 4.63 10.07
C ALA A 40 7.65 3.09 10.08
N GLY A 41 8.52 2.46 9.28
CA GLY A 41 8.65 0.99 9.21
C GLY A 41 8.12 0.34 7.94
N LYS A 42 7.63 1.13 6.94
CA LYS A 42 7.10 0.60 5.67
C LYS A 42 8.09 -0.27 4.90
N THR A 43 9.27 0.28 4.60
CA THR A 43 10.36 -0.44 3.93
C THR A 43 10.84 -1.65 4.74
N THR A 44 10.85 -1.55 6.07
CA THR A 44 11.19 -2.68 6.96
C THR A 44 10.18 -3.82 6.80
N LEU A 45 8.88 -3.52 6.79
CA LEU A 45 7.83 -4.51 6.54
C LEU A 45 8.01 -5.17 5.17
N LEU A 46 8.14 -4.37 4.11
CA LEU A 46 8.31 -4.88 2.74
C LEU A 46 9.55 -5.77 2.62
N ASN A 47 10.67 -5.39 3.24
CA ASN A 47 11.89 -6.19 3.25
C ASN A 47 11.74 -7.51 4.03
N MET A 48 10.99 -7.54 5.14
CA MET A 48 10.68 -8.80 5.85
C MET A 48 9.81 -9.71 4.99
N LEU A 49 8.76 -9.17 4.38
CA LEU A 49 7.89 -9.93 3.47
C LEU A 49 8.66 -10.45 2.25
N ALA A 50 9.55 -9.64 1.68
CA ALA A 50 10.43 -10.02 0.59
C ALA A 50 11.48 -11.07 0.97
N GLY A 51 11.78 -11.22 2.27
CA GLY A 51 12.86 -12.09 2.78
C GLY A 51 14.24 -11.47 2.65
N CYS A 52 14.33 -10.16 2.49
CA CYS A 52 15.62 -9.45 2.45
C CYS A 52 16.20 -9.25 3.85
N ILE A 53 15.36 -9.23 4.89
CA ILE A 53 15.77 -9.14 6.29
C ILE A 53 14.98 -10.12 7.15
N HIS A 54 15.61 -10.59 8.25
CA HIS A 54 14.94 -11.40 9.26
C HIS A 54 14.12 -10.54 10.22
N ALA A 55 12.90 -11.00 10.55
CA ALA A 55 12.21 -10.53 11.74
C ALA A 55 12.92 -11.03 13.00
N ASP A 56 12.91 -10.21 14.05
CA ASP A 56 13.45 -10.63 15.37
C ASP A 56 12.43 -11.51 16.10
N SER A 57 11.13 -11.35 15.81
CA SER A 57 10.06 -12.24 16.27
C SER A 57 8.86 -12.18 15.32
N GLY A 58 7.90 -13.08 15.50
CA GLY A 58 6.75 -13.25 14.64
C GLY A 58 7.03 -14.24 13.51
N LYS A 59 6.06 -14.42 12.62
CA LYS A 59 6.18 -15.35 11.50
C LYS A 59 5.43 -14.85 10.27
N ILE A 60 5.87 -15.31 9.11
CA ILE A 60 5.21 -15.10 7.81
C ILE A 60 4.80 -16.48 7.30
N SER A 61 3.58 -16.59 6.77
CA SER A 61 3.12 -17.78 6.06
C SER A 61 2.57 -17.43 4.69
N TYR A 62 2.76 -18.29 3.73
CA TYR A 62 2.24 -18.20 2.37
C TYR A 62 1.43 -19.47 2.07
N GLU A 63 0.15 -19.29 1.69
CA GLU A 63 -0.80 -20.39 1.47
C GLU A 63 -0.88 -21.37 2.67
N GLY A 64 -0.73 -20.83 3.89
CA GLY A 64 -0.76 -21.58 5.15
C GLY A 64 0.56 -22.21 5.57
N GLU A 65 1.60 -22.19 4.73
CA GLU A 65 2.92 -22.71 5.05
C GLU A 65 3.86 -21.61 5.54
N GLU A 66 4.62 -21.89 6.60
CA GLU A 66 5.59 -20.92 7.13
C GLU A 66 6.70 -20.63 6.12
N VAL A 67 7.00 -19.34 5.94
CA VAL A 67 7.96 -18.86 4.95
C VAL A 67 9.22 -18.36 5.63
N THR A 68 10.34 -19.03 5.33
CA THR A 68 11.69 -18.59 5.69
C THR A 68 12.33 -17.81 4.54
N MET A 69 13.53 -17.24 4.74
CA MET A 69 14.26 -16.52 3.67
C MET A 69 14.58 -17.42 2.47
N ASP A 70 14.81 -18.72 2.69
CA ASP A 70 15.17 -19.68 1.64
C ASP A 70 13.97 -20.37 1.01
N SER A 71 12.74 -20.01 1.41
CA SER A 71 11.53 -20.66 0.90
C SER A 71 11.35 -20.42 -0.61
N SER A 72 11.12 -21.49 -1.35
CA SER A 72 10.99 -21.46 -2.81
C SER A 72 9.76 -20.65 -3.31
N CYS A 73 8.73 -20.48 -2.48
CA CYS A 73 7.56 -19.68 -2.78
C CYS A 73 7.91 -18.21 -3.07
N ARG A 74 9.01 -17.69 -2.50
CA ARG A 74 9.47 -16.31 -2.74
C ARG A 74 9.85 -16.05 -4.22
N LYS A 75 10.14 -17.08 -4.99
CA LYS A 75 10.35 -16.99 -6.44
C LYS A 75 9.09 -16.55 -7.20
N LYS A 76 7.93 -16.67 -6.57
CA LYS A 76 6.65 -16.20 -7.10
C LYS A 76 6.36 -14.73 -6.75
N PHE A 77 7.22 -14.09 -5.94
CA PHE A 77 7.03 -12.72 -5.50
C PHE A 77 7.77 -11.76 -6.43
N GLY A 78 7.04 -10.78 -6.94
CA GLY A 78 7.59 -9.62 -7.63
C GLY A 78 8.04 -8.59 -6.62
N ILE A 79 9.31 -8.22 -6.61
CA ILE A 79 9.88 -7.35 -5.59
C ILE A 79 10.55 -6.15 -6.27
N SER A 80 10.13 -4.93 -5.86
CA SER A 80 10.80 -3.67 -6.15
C SER A 80 10.89 -2.86 -4.87
N VAL A 81 11.77 -3.29 -3.97
CA VAL A 81 12.10 -2.63 -2.71
C VAL A 81 13.56 -2.25 -2.78
N ASP A 82 13.87 -0.95 -2.86
CA ASP A 82 15.21 -0.40 -3.05
C ASP A 82 16.03 -1.15 -4.15
N PRO A 83 15.54 -1.18 -5.40
CA PRO A 83 16.12 -2.02 -6.43
C PRO A 83 17.53 -1.56 -6.78
N ASN A 84 18.50 -2.46 -6.61
CA ASN A 84 19.90 -2.23 -6.93
C ASN A 84 20.26 -2.89 -8.26
N PHE A 85 20.77 -2.08 -9.20
CA PHE A 85 21.18 -2.54 -10.53
C PHE A 85 22.69 -2.44 -10.70
N TYR A 86 23.25 -3.38 -11.45
CA TYR A 86 24.64 -3.29 -11.89
C TYR A 86 24.80 -2.17 -12.91
N SER A 87 25.39 -1.06 -12.50
CA SER A 87 25.44 0.19 -13.26
C SER A 87 26.19 0.09 -14.60
N TYR A 88 27.11 -0.86 -14.73
CA TYR A 88 27.91 -1.14 -15.92
C TYR A 88 27.23 -2.11 -16.91
N LEU A 89 26.19 -2.83 -16.46
CA LEU A 89 25.37 -3.68 -17.32
C LEU A 89 24.24 -2.86 -17.97
N THR A 90 23.72 -3.38 -19.07
CA THR A 90 22.53 -2.85 -19.74
C THR A 90 21.26 -3.20 -18.99
N ALA A 91 20.12 -2.58 -19.35
CA ALA A 91 18.82 -2.95 -18.80
C ALA A 91 18.50 -4.41 -19.08
N TYR A 92 18.75 -4.87 -20.31
CA TYR A 92 18.56 -6.26 -20.70
C TYR A 92 19.39 -7.22 -19.82
N GLU A 93 20.70 -6.99 -19.69
CA GLU A 93 21.60 -7.84 -18.90
C GLU A 93 21.24 -7.89 -17.41
N ASN A 94 20.77 -6.78 -16.83
CA ASN A 94 20.29 -6.76 -15.47
C ASN A 94 19.04 -7.65 -15.27
N LEU A 95 18.08 -7.58 -16.21
CA LEU A 95 16.87 -8.40 -16.15
C LEU A 95 17.17 -9.87 -16.48
N GLU A 96 18.06 -10.14 -17.46
CA GLU A 96 18.47 -11.50 -17.82
C GLU A 96 19.14 -12.24 -16.66
N ALA A 97 19.91 -11.53 -15.83
CA ALA A 97 20.56 -12.12 -14.66
C ALA A 97 19.53 -12.74 -13.69
N LEU A 98 18.33 -12.20 -13.57
CA LEU A 98 17.28 -12.76 -12.71
C LEU A 98 16.82 -14.13 -13.19
N PHE A 99 16.69 -14.33 -14.48
CA PHE A 99 16.34 -15.63 -15.06
C PHE A 99 17.42 -16.68 -14.73
N TYR A 100 18.69 -16.31 -14.89
CA TYR A 100 19.81 -17.20 -14.57
C TYR A 100 19.88 -17.55 -13.09
N LEU A 101 19.62 -16.62 -12.20
CA LEU A 101 19.52 -16.86 -10.74
C LEU A 101 18.37 -17.81 -10.40
N ASN A 102 17.26 -17.75 -11.14
CA ASN A 102 16.13 -18.65 -10.99
C ASN A 102 16.31 -20.01 -11.73
N GLY A 103 17.47 -20.25 -12.36
CA GLY A 103 17.78 -21.49 -13.06
C GLY A 103 17.19 -21.60 -14.46
N ILE A 104 16.57 -20.52 -14.98
CA ILE A 104 16.00 -20.47 -16.33
C ILE A 104 17.11 -20.18 -17.34
N ARG A 105 17.17 -20.97 -18.42
CA ARG A 105 18.23 -20.90 -19.45
C ARG A 105 17.68 -20.83 -20.87
N ASP A 106 16.37 -20.82 -21.04
CA ASP A 106 15.72 -20.71 -22.36
C ASP A 106 15.88 -19.29 -22.91
N SER A 107 16.80 -19.12 -23.83
CA SER A 107 17.19 -17.81 -24.40
C SER A 107 16.05 -17.12 -25.14
N GLU A 108 15.21 -17.86 -25.87
CA GLU A 108 14.10 -17.26 -26.62
C GLU A 108 12.98 -16.80 -25.68
N ARG A 109 12.69 -17.60 -24.67
CA ARG A 109 11.76 -17.23 -23.60
C ARG A 109 12.23 -16.00 -22.84
N ILE A 110 13.49 -15.98 -22.39
CA ILE A 110 14.10 -14.86 -21.66
C ILE A 110 13.99 -13.57 -22.48
N LYS A 111 14.35 -13.63 -23.76
CA LYS A 111 14.31 -12.48 -24.68
C LYS A 111 12.88 -11.94 -24.87
N ALA A 112 11.93 -12.84 -25.03
CA ALA A 112 10.51 -12.47 -25.19
C ALA A 112 9.98 -11.79 -23.92
N GLU A 113 10.14 -12.43 -22.75
CA GLU A 113 9.64 -11.89 -21.47
C GLU A 113 10.29 -10.54 -21.10
N ILE A 114 11.61 -10.39 -21.33
CA ILE A 114 12.29 -9.10 -21.08
C ILE A 114 11.76 -8.03 -22.02
N LYS A 115 11.58 -8.33 -23.30
CA LYS A 115 11.02 -7.37 -24.24
C LYS A 115 9.63 -6.92 -23.84
N ASP A 116 8.78 -7.86 -23.45
CA ASP A 116 7.40 -7.57 -23.04
C ASP A 116 7.36 -6.65 -21.82
N VAL A 117 8.12 -6.93 -20.75
CA VAL A 117 8.12 -6.07 -19.58
C VAL A 117 8.74 -4.71 -19.83
N LEU A 118 9.79 -4.60 -20.66
CA LEU A 118 10.36 -3.32 -21.03
C LEU A 118 9.37 -2.48 -21.85
N THR A 119 8.58 -3.11 -22.71
CA THR A 119 7.48 -2.44 -23.43
C THR A 119 6.41 -1.96 -22.47
N ILE A 120 5.97 -2.80 -21.54
CA ILE A 120 4.96 -2.44 -20.51
C ILE A 120 5.39 -1.20 -19.73
N VAL A 121 6.66 -1.12 -19.33
CA VAL A 121 7.15 0.01 -18.50
C VAL A 121 7.64 1.20 -19.35
N GLY A 122 7.48 1.19 -20.67
CA GLY A 122 7.87 2.28 -21.57
C GLY A 122 9.38 2.50 -21.63
N LEU A 123 10.15 1.43 -21.62
CA LEU A 123 11.61 1.42 -21.80
C LEU A 123 12.03 0.81 -23.14
N ASP A 124 11.11 0.78 -24.13
CA ASP A 124 11.44 0.35 -25.50
C ASP A 124 12.60 1.14 -26.07
N GLY A 125 13.54 0.45 -26.69
CA GLY A 125 14.75 1.03 -27.26
C GLY A 125 15.85 1.37 -26.24
N ALA A 126 15.61 1.13 -24.94
CA ALA A 126 16.59 1.31 -23.87
C ALA A 126 17.27 0.00 -23.44
N GLU A 127 16.95 -1.13 -24.07
CA GLU A 127 17.42 -2.48 -23.68
C GLU A 127 18.94 -2.56 -23.60
N LYS A 128 19.63 -1.93 -24.57
CA LYS A 128 21.10 -1.93 -24.70
C LYS A 128 21.78 -0.78 -23.99
N LYS A 129 21.01 0.12 -23.37
CA LYS A 129 21.55 1.28 -22.64
C LYS A 129 22.01 0.84 -21.25
N LYS A 130 23.21 1.26 -20.84
CA LYS A 130 23.76 0.94 -19.52
C LYS A 130 23.01 1.69 -18.43
N ILE A 131 22.84 1.05 -17.25
CA ILE A 131 22.09 1.64 -16.14
C ILE A 131 22.71 2.95 -15.61
N LYS A 132 24.03 3.13 -15.72
CA LYS A 132 24.68 4.41 -15.36
C LYS A 132 24.18 5.60 -16.20
N GLU A 133 23.56 5.35 -17.34
CA GLU A 133 23.03 6.36 -18.25
C GLU A 133 21.52 6.59 -18.06
N PHE A 134 20.90 5.81 -17.16
CA PHE A 134 19.48 5.93 -16.84
C PHE A 134 19.21 7.13 -15.95
N SER A 135 18.13 7.87 -16.24
CA SER A 135 17.55 8.81 -15.30
C SER A 135 16.98 8.08 -14.08
N PHE A 136 16.67 8.81 -13.02
CA PHE A 136 16.03 8.24 -11.85
C PHE A 136 14.70 7.54 -12.21
N GLY A 137 13.82 8.21 -12.96
CA GLY A 137 12.55 7.61 -13.40
C GLY A 137 12.73 6.37 -14.29
N MET A 138 13.77 6.31 -15.14
CA MET A 138 14.07 5.10 -15.90
C MET A 138 14.48 3.94 -15.01
N LYS A 139 15.23 4.20 -13.92
CA LYS A 139 15.58 3.18 -12.94
C LYS A 139 14.36 2.69 -12.17
N GLN A 140 13.45 3.59 -11.79
CA GLN A 140 12.17 3.20 -11.16
C GLN A 140 11.32 2.30 -12.08
N ARG A 141 11.18 2.67 -13.35
CA ARG A 141 10.49 1.84 -14.34
C ARG A 141 11.16 0.46 -14.51
N LEU A 142 12.50 0.40 -14.48
CA LEU A 142 13.23 -0.87 -14.54
C LEU A 142 13.03 -1.72 -13.28
N GLY A 143 12.97 -1.12 -12.08
CA GLY A 143 12.61 -1.81 -10.83
C GLY A 143 11.22 -2.42 -10.89
N PHE A 144 10.27 -1.68 -11.45
CA PHE A 144 8.93 -2.20 -11.68
C PHE A 144 8.90 -3.34 -12.72
N ALA A 145 9.67 -3.22 -13.82
CA ALA A 145 9.85 -4.31 -14.79
C ALA A 145 10.42 -5.58 -14.14
N GLN A 146 11.41 -5.42 -13.24
CA GLN A 146 11.97 -6.53 -12.45
C GLN A 146 10.91 -7.23 -11.60
N ALA A 147 10.05 -6.45 -10.94
CA ALA A 147 8.95 -7.01 -10.15
C ALA A 147 7.93 -7.75 -11.02
N LEU A 148 7.63 -7.26 -12.22
CA LEU A 148 6.71 -7.91 -13.16
C LEU A 148 7.23 -9.26 -13.65
N LEU A 149 8.55 -9.40 -13.89
CA LEU A 149 9.15 -10.66 -14.34
C LEU A 149 8.98 -11.81 -13.34
N ASN A 150 9.12 -11.52 -12.06
CA ASN A 150 9.03 -12.51 -10.99
C ASN A 150 7.64 -12.57 -10.33
N GLY A 151 6.82 -11.52 -10.48
CA GLY A 151 5.51 -11.40 -9.86
C GLY A 151 4.49 -12.35 -10.46
N GLN A 152 4.18 -13.43 -9.73
CA GLN A 152 3.14 -14.39 -10.13
C GLN A 152 1.93 -14.31 -9.20
N THR A 153 2.15 -14.13 -7.90
CA THR A 153 1.09 -14.19 -6.88
C THR A 153 1.10 -12.99 -5.94
N VAL A 154 2.27 -12.50 -5.56
CA VAL A 154 2.44 -11.34 -4.67
C VAL A 154 3.39 -10.34 -5.31
N MET A 155 3.09 -9.06 -5.19
CA MET A 155 3.96 -7.96 -5.61
C MET A 155 4.21 -7.00 -4.44
N LEU A 156 5.49 -6.74 -4.16
CA LEU A 156 5.96 -5.88 -3.07
C LEU A 156 6.70 -4.69 -3.68
N LEU A 157 6.17 -3.47 -3.51
CA LEU A 157 6.67 -2.27 -4.14
C LEU A 157 6.93 -1.18 -3.10
N ASP A 158 8.13 -0.65 -3.05
CA ASP A 158 8.46 0.51 -2.21
C ASP A 158 8.50 1.77 -3.05
N GLU A 159 7.60 2.71 -2.76
CA GLU A 159 7.46 4.00 -3.44
C GLU A 159 7.47 3.92 -4.99
N PRO A 160 6.61 3.10 -5.63
CA PRO A 160 6.69 2.81 -7.07
C PRO A 160 6.43 4.02 -7.98
N PHE A 161 5.87 5.11 -7.46
CA PHE A 161 5.50 6.30 -8.23
C PHE A 161 6.53 7.43 -8.15
N VAL A 162 7.53 7.32 -7.26
CA VAL A 162 8.54 8.36 -7.04
C VAL A 162 9.39 8.54 -8.30
N GLY A 163 9.57 9.81 -8.73
CA GLY A 163 10.36 10.16 -9.91
C GLY A 163 9.72 9.85 -11.26
N LEU A 164 8.46 9.39 -11.27
CA LEU A 164 7.69 9.18 -12.50
C LEU A 164 6.87 10.43 -12.85
N ASP A 165 6.78 10.70 -14.15
CA ASP A 165 5.83 11.65 -14.71
C ASP A 165 4.39 11.12 -14.66
N ILE A 166 3.42 11.95 -15.05
CA ILE A 166 1.98 11.59 -15.03
C ILE A 166 1.71 10.32 -15.83
N HIS A 167 2.32 10.18 -17.00
CA HIS A 167 2.13 8.99 -17.86
C HIS A 167 2.75 7.74 -17.24
N GLY A 168 3.93 7.86 -16.63
CA GLY A 168 4.59 6.77 -15.94
C GLY A 168 3.79 6.28 -14.73
N ARG A 169 3.21 7.20 -13.94
CA ARG A 169 2.33 6.85 -12.82
C ARG A 169 1.06 6.14 -13.28
N ALA A 170 0.42 6.66 -14.32
CA ALA A 170 -0.78 6.02 -14.91
C ALA A 170 -0.46 4.60 -15.38
N MET A 171 0.62 4.40 -16.12
CA MET A 171 1.07 3.09 -16.60
C MET A 171 1.28 2.10 -15.45
N VAL A 172 1.99 2.50 -14.36
CA VAL A 172 2.20 1.63 -13.20
C VAL A 172 0.86 1.25 -12.55
N LYS A 173 -0.05 2.23 -12.32
CA LYS A 173 -1.38 1.98 -11.75
C LYS A 173 -2.22 1.02 -12.58
N ASP A 174 -2.29 1.25 -13.88
CA ASP A 174 -3.07 0.42 -14.80
C ASP A 174 -2.51 -1.00 -14.87
N THR A 175 -1.17 -1.14 -14.84
CA THR A 175 -0.53 -2.45 -14.79
C THR A 175 -0.84 -3.18 -13.48
N ILE A 176 -0.76 -2.50 -12.32
CA ILE A 176 -1.10 -3.09 -11.01
C ILE A 176 -2.56 -3.56 -11.00
N ARG A 177 -3.51 -2.72 -11.46
CA ARG A 177 -4.93 -3.12 -11.56
C ARG A 177 -5.12 -4.35 -12.44
N ALA A 178 -4.52 -4.33 -13.64
CA ALA A 178 -4.62 -5.45 -14.55
C ALA A 178 -4.06 -6.76 -13.96
N MET A 179 -2.96 -6.69 -13.18
CA MET A 179 -2.39 -7.86 -12.51
C MET A 179 -3.30 -8.37 -11.39
N ALA A 180 -3.87 -7.49 -10.58
CA ALA A 180 -4.77 -7.86 -9.50
C ALA A 180 -6.09 -8.46 -10.06
N GLU A 181 -6.72 -7.77 -11.01
CA GLU A 181 -8.02 -8.18 -11.57
C GLU A 181 -7.94 -9.43 -12.45
N ASN A 182 -6.96 -9.49 -13.36
CA ASN A 182 -6.91 -10.58 -14.35
C ASN A 182 -6.13 -11.81 -13.87
N ARG A 183 -5.22 -11.66 -12.91
CA ARG A 183 -4.36 -12.76 -12.41
C ARG A 183 -4.58 -13.08 -10.94
N GLY A 184 -5.43 -12.32 -10.23
CA GLY A 184 -5.61 -12.48 -8.80
C GLY A 184 -4.33 -12.17 -7.99
N MET A 185 -3.38 -11.40 -8.57
CA MET A 185 -2.15 -11.04 -7.89
C MET A 185 -2.46 -10.11 -6.72
N ALA A 186 -1.91 -10.41 -5.55
CA ALA A 186 -1.97 -9.51 -4.42
C ALA A 186 -0.82 -8.51 -4.49
N VAL A 187 -1.11 -7.24 -4.31
CA VAL A 187 -0.13 -6.16 -4.38
C VAL A 187 -0.12 -5.38 -3.08
N ILE A 188 1.06 -5.15 -2.53
CA ILE A 188 1.28 -4.24 -1.42
C ILE A 188 2.34 -3.21 -1.85
N PHE A 189 2.02 -1.93 -1.71
CA PHE A 189 2.94 -0.86 -2.07
C PHE A 189 2.96 0.23 -1.00
N SER A 190 4.12 0.83 -0.81
CA SER A 190 4.27 2.01 0.05
C SER A 190 4.12 3.28 -0.78
N ASP A 191 3.53 4.30 -0.17
CA ASP A 191 3.59 5.68 -0.65
C ASP A 191 3.43 6.64 0.54
N HIS A 192 3.80 7.89 0.33
CA HIS A 192 3.57 8.99 1.27
C HIS A 192 2.43 9.92 0.80
N ASN A 193 1.94 9.74 -0.42
CA ASN A 193 0.84 10.52 -1.00
C ASN A 193 -0.47 9.74 -0.93
N LEU A 194 -1.38 10.23 -0.08
CA LEU A 194 -2.70 9.60 0.13
C LEU A 194 -3.55 9.57 -1.14
N ASP A 195 -3.46 10.58 -2.02
CA ASP A 195 -4.25 10.63 -3.26
C ASP A 195 -3.80 9.56 -4.25
N GLU A 196 -2.49 9.29 -4.33
CA GLU A 196 -1.96 8.20 -5.14
C GLU A 196 -2.49 6.85 -4.66
N VAL A 197 -2.49 6.65 -3.34
CA VAL A 197 -2.99 5.42 -2.71
C VAL A 197 -4.49 5.28 -2.89
N LYS A 198 -5.30 6.34 -2.62
CA LYS A 198 -6.75 6.35 -2.83
C LYS A 198 -7.16 6.02 -4.26
N SER A 199 -6.34 6.43 -5.23
CA SER A 199 -6.65 6.19 -6.63
C SER A 199 -6.43 4.77 -7.11
N LEU A 200 -5.75 3.92 -6.32
CA LEU A 200 -5.32 2.59 -6.76
C LEU A 200 -5.80 1.46 -5.84
N CYS A 201 -5.68 1.60 -4.53
CA CYS A 201 -5.95 0.49 -3.61
C CYS A 201 -7.39 0.47 -3.10
N ASN A 202 -7.81 -0.69 -2.64
CA ASN A 202 -9.08 -0.91 -1.96
C ASN A 202 -8.91 -1.00 -0.42
N ARG A 203 -7.68 -1.23 0.04
CA ARG A 203 -7.35 -1.35 1.46
C ARG A 203 -6.12 -0.53 1.81
N LEU A 204 -6.16 0.11 2.97
CA LEU A 204 -5.12 0.96 3.48
C LEU A 204 -4.59 0.43 4.81
N ILE A 205 -3.27 0.44 4.97
CA ILE A 205 -2.60 0.22 6.24
C ILE A 205 -1.80 1.48 6.58
N VAL A 206 -2.03 2.04 7.76
CA VAL A 206 -1.28 3.19 8.27
C VAL A 206 -0.29 2.71 9.32
N ILE A 207 0.99 3.02 9.11
CA ILE A 207 2.08 2.73 10.05
C ILE A 207 2.67 4.03 10.57
N ARG A 208 2.81 4.15 11.89
CA ARG A 208 3.48 5.27 12.56
C ARG A 208 4.34 4.71 13.70
N ASP A 209 5.58 5.20 13.80
CA ASP A 209 6.54 4.80 14.84
C ASP A 209 6.70 3.28 14.98
N GLY A 210 6.69 2.58 13.85
CA GLY A 210 6.80 1.13 13.79
C GLY A 210 5.56 0.35 14.19
N VAL A 211 4.43 1.01 14.47
CA VAL A 211 3.17 0.38 14.90
C VAL A 211 2.07 0.59 13.88
N LYS A 212 1.22 -0.42 13.71
CA LYS A 212 0.04 -0.36 12.86
C LYS A 212 -1.08 0.41 13.57
N HIS A 213 -1.48 1.55 13.04
CA HIS A 213 -2.56 2.39 13.57
C HIS A 213 -3.91 2.13 12.90
N TYR A 214 -3.88 1.77 11.61
CA TYR A 214 -5.09 1.48 10.85
C TYR A 214 -4.86 0.32 9.89
N ASP A 215 -5.89 -0.46 9.63
CA ASP A 215 -5.92 -1.52 8.64
C ASP A 215 -7.39 -1.73 8.23
N GLY A 216 -7.77 -1.27 7.05
CA GLY A 216 -9.16 -1.32 6.60
C GLY A 216 -9.41 -0.70 5.24
N ASP A 217 -10.69 -0.50 4.90
CA ASP A 217 -11.13 0.08 3.65
C ASP A 217 -10.60 1.50 3.48
N ILE A 218 -10.18 1.84 2.27
CA ILE A 218 -9.72 3.20 1.94
C ILE A 218 -10.89 4.15 1.66
N HIS A 219 -12.04 3.63 1.29
CA HIS A 219 -13.24 4.40 1.01
C HIS A 219 -14.00 4.73 2.31
N ILE A 220 -13.30 5.32 3.27
CA ILE A 220 -13.98 5.89 4.43
C ILE A 220 -14.79 7.07 3.93
N GLN A 221 -16.11 7.01 4.13
CA GLN A 221 -17.02 8.07 3.72
C GLN A 221 -16.61 9.37 4.42
N SER A 222 -16.56 10.46 3.64
CA SER A 222 -16.46 11.79 4.23
C SER A 222 -17.61 11.99 5.20
N ALA A 223 -17.33 12.57 6.34
CA ALA A 223 -18.31 12.81 7.38
C ALA A 223 -18.27 14.28 7.79
N VAL A 224 -19.37 14.72 8.36
CA VAL A 224 -19.52 16.06 8.91
C VAL A 224 -19.85 15.95 10.38
N MET A 225 -19.12 16.65 11.21
CA MET A 225 -19.45 16.76 12.65
C MET A 225 -20.40 17.92 12.84
N LEU A 226 -21.51 17.64 13.51
CA LEU A 226 -22.49 18.64 13.89
C LEU A 226 -22.41 18.85 15.40
N ASN A 227 -22.31 20.11 15.81
CA ASN A 227 -22.55 20.52 17.17
C ASN A 227 -24.03 20.92 17.28
N VAL A 228 -24.76 20.31 18.21
CA VAL A 228 -26.19 20.51 18.42
C VAL A 228 -26.48 20.86 19.88
N ASP A 229 -27.66 21.37 20.14
CA ASP A 229 -28.11 21.71 21.52
C ASP A 229 -28.28 20.44 22.39
N ASP A 230 -28.83 19.37 21.82
CA ASP A 230 -29.00 18.09 22.52
C ASP A 230 -29.12 16.93 21.49
N THR A 231 -28.25 15.94 21.65
CA THR A 231 -28.26 14.75 20.78
C THR A 231 -29.32 13.71 21.19
N ASP A 232 -29.90 13.80 22.40
CA ASP A 232 -30.85 12.79 22.89
C ASP A 232 -32.14 12.75 22.08
N LYS A 233 -32.50 13.86 21.44
CA LYS A 233 -33.70 13.98 20.59
C LYS A 233 -33.49 13.43 19.18
N ILE A 234 -32.25 13.12 18.79
CA ILE A 234 -31.92 12.72 17.42
C ILE A 234 -31.91 11.19 17.31
N ASP A 235 -32.60 10.67 16.30
CA ASP A 235 -32.60 9.24 16.01
C ASP A 235 -31.21 8.78 15.52
N SER A 236 -30.71 7.69 16.06
CA SER A 236 -29.46 7.05 15.68
C SER A 236 -29.42 6.57 14.23
N HIS A 237 -30.57 6.49 13.54
CA HIS A 237 -30.64 6.20 12.12
C HIS A 237 -30.03 7.29 11.25
N TYR A 238 -30.13 8.55 11.66
CA TYR A 238 -29.66 9.70 10.87
C TYR A 238 -28.23 10.09 11.20
N ALA A 239 -27.75 9.79 12.41
CA ALA A 239 -26.47 10.25 12.87
C ALA A 239 -25.88 9.35 13.97
N ARG A 240 -24.57 9.28 14.03
CA ARG A 240 -23.86 8.63 15.13
C ARG A 240 -23.53 9.67 16.21
N LYS A 241 -24.03 9.46 17.42
CA LYS A 241 -23.76 10.33 18.56
C LYS A 241 -22.35 10.09 19.09
N LEU A 242 -21.58 11.15 19.29
CA LEU A 242 -20.26 11.12 19.94
C LEU A 242 -20.40 11.44 21.43
N ASP A 243 -21.16 12.48 21.75
CA ASP A 243 -21.52 12.88 23.11
C ASP A 243 -22.86 13.63 23.09
N ARG A 244 -23.19 14.33 24.21
CA ARG A 244 -24.48 15.03 24.39
C ARG A 244 -24.68 16.20 23.42
N HIS A 245 -23.59 16.75 22.82
CA HIS A 245 -23.65 17.92 21.97
C HIS A 245 -23.04 17.69 20.59
N ARG A 246 -22.39 16.54 20.35
CA ARG A 246 -21.70 16.25 19.09
C ARG A 246 -22.19 14.96 18.47
N LEU A 247 -22.40 15.01 17.17
CA LEU A 247 -22.72 13.84 16.37
C LEU A 247 -22.03 13.93 15.01
N VAL A 248 -21.91 12.78 14.34
CA VAL A 248 -21.32 12.66 13.02
C VAL A 248 -22.37 12.13 12.06
N ILE A 249 -22.44 12.76 10.87
CA ILE A 249 -23.23 12.28 9.74
C ILE A 249 -22.31 12.03 8.55
N THR A 250 -22.59 10.99 7.78
CA THR A 250 -21.89 10.71 6.52
C THR A 250 -22.43 11.61 5.42
N GLU A 251 -21.60 11.93 4.39
CA GLU A 251 -22.00 12.78 3.25
C GLU A 251 -23.13 12.16 2.41
N GLU A 252 -23.31 10.85 2.48
CA GLU A 252 -24.40 10.18 1.82
C GLU A 252 -25.78 10.65 2.36
N ASN A 253 -26.64 11.15 1.48
CA ASN A 253 -27.94 11.74 1.82
C ASN A 253 -27.85 12.88 2.86
N MET A 254 -26.76 13.64 2.86
CA MET A 254 -26.47 14.65 3.88
C MET A 254 -27.60 15.68 4.03
N ASN A 255 -28.20 16.13 2.92
CA ASN A 255 -29.30 17.09 2.96
C ASN A 255 -30.54 16.55 3.70
N GLU A 256 -30.89 15.28 3.50
CA GLU A 256 -32.00 14.62 4.17
C GLU A 256 -31.72 14.47 5.68
N LYS A 257 -30.50 14.04 6.02
CA LYS A 257 -30.04 13.89 7.40
C LYS A 257 -30.03 15.24 8.11
N LEU A 258 -29.51 16.29 7.49
CA LEU A 258 -29.49 17.64 8.07
C LEU A 258 -30.92 18.16 8.28
N HIS A 259 -31.84 17.95 7.32
CA HIS A 259 -33.21 18.34 7.47
C HIS A 259 -33.91 17.61 8.64
N SER A 260 -33.71 16.30 8.75
CA SER A 260 -34.28 15.51 9.84
C SER A 260 -33.72 15.93 11.21
N ILE A 261 -32.43 16.18 11.31
CA ILE A 261 -31.78 16.65 12.53
C ILE A 261 -32.27 18.05 12.90
N SER A 262 -32.31 18.98 11.97
CA SER A 262 -32.75 20.36 12.21
C SER A 262 -34.22 20.49 12.60
N SER A 263 -35.03 19.47 12.33
CA SER A 263 -36.44 19.43 12.75
C SER A 263 -36.62 19.12 14.24
N VAL A 264 -35.65 18.51 14.88
CA VAL A 264 -35.72 18.02 16.29
C VAL A 264 -34.67 18.62 17.22
N ALA A 265 -33.58 19.18 16.69
CA ALA A 265 -32.49 19.80 17.43
C ALA A 265 -31.95 21.02 16.71
N THR A 266 -31.38 21.96 17.47
CA THR A 266 -30.75 23.16 16.91
C THR A 266 -29.30 22.84 16.54
N ILE A 267 -28.95 22.97 15.24
CA ILE A 267 -27.58 22.86 14.78
C ILE A 267 -26.84 24.15 15.13
N LEU A 268 -25.86 24.08 16.00
CA LEU A 268 -25.06 25.22 16.48
C LEU A 268 -23.86 25.50 15.57
N ASN A 269 -23.22 24.42 15.07
CA ASN A 269 -22.08 24.52 14.19
C ASN A 269 -21.98 23.27 13.32
N ILE A 270 -21.39 23.43 12.13
CA ILE A 270 -21.10 22.36 11.19
C ILE A 270 -19.59 22.39 10.92
N GLU A 271 -18.89 21.35 11.33
CA GLU A 271 -17.47 21.18 11.09
C GLU A 271 -17.27 20.08 10.05
N LYS A 272 -16.58 20.39 8.96
CA LYS A 272 -16.14 19.34 8.06
C LYS A 272 -15.17 18.44 8.86
N VAL A 273 -15.50 17.18 9.02
CA VAL A 273 -14.53 16.21 9.54
C VAL A 273 -13.46 16.12 8.47
N ILE A 274 -12.27 16.60 8.78
CA ILE A 274 -11.07 16.31 7.99
C ILE A 274 -11.06 14.80 7.81
N ASN A 275 -10.84 14.35 6.58
CA ASN A 275 -10.84 12.93 6.24
C ASN A 275 -10.12 12.16 7.37
N PRO A 276 -10.77 11.18 8.02
CA PRO A 276 -10.16 10.49 9.16
C PRO A 276 -8.77 9.92 8.86
N LEU A 277 -8.53 9.57 7.58
CA LEU A 277 -7.22 9.11 7.11
C LEU A 277 -6.17 10.24 7.10
N GLU A 278 -6.57 11.48 6.81
CA GLU A 278 -5.65 12.64 6.88
C GLU A 278 -5.25 12.93 8.31
N LYS A 279 -6.19 12.84 9.26
CA LYS A 279 -5.88 12.95 10.69
C LYS A 279 -4.95 11.87 11.22
N LEU A 280 -5.04 10.64 10.70
CA LEU A 280 -4.11 9.57 11.07
C LEU A 280 -2.69 9.81 10.58
N LEU A 281 -2.51 10.67 9.56
CA LEU A 281 -1.21 11.05 9.00
C LEU A 281 -0.63 12.31 9.64
N GLU A 282 -1.49 13.19 10.18
CA GLU A 282 -1.05 14.35 10.96
C GLU A 282 -0.59 13.90 12.35
N GLU A 283 0.36 14.62 12.95
CA GLU A 283 0.82 14.38 14.32
C GLU A 283 -0.33 14.66 15.30
N GLY A 284 -1.07 13.64 15.72
CA GLY A 284 -2.24 13.77 16.57
C GLY A 284 -2.35 12.67 17.63
N ASN A 285 -2.93 13.01 18.77
CA ASN A 285 -3.09 12.21 19.98
C ASN A 285 -3.93 10.94 19.73
N ASP A 286 -3.78 9.93 20.60
CA ASP A 286 -4.52 8.65 20.63
C ASP A 286 -6.06 8.77 20.60
N GLU A 287 -6.63 9.94 20.93
CA GLU A 287 -8.06 10.24 20.81
C GLU A 287 -8.58 10.18 19.39
N ASP A 288 -7.73 10.48 18.37
CA ASP A 288 -8.14 10.51 16.96
C ASP A 288 -8.32 9.11 16.35
N ALA A 289 -7.60 8.10 16.83
CA ALA A 289 -7.78 6.71 16.41
C ALA A 289 -9.15 6.16 16.83
N CYS A 290 -9.71 6.66 17.93
CA CYS A 290 -11.04 6.28 18.40
C CYS A 290 -12.14 6.87 17.49
N THR A 291 -11.93 8.08 16.96
CA THR A 291 -12.85 8.75 16.03
C THR A 291 -12.91 8.05 14.67
N VAL A 292 -11.77 7.56 14.17
CA VAL A 292 -11.72 6.78 12.91
C VAL A 292 -12.42 5.43 12.99
N ARG A 293 -12.31 4.75 14.15
CA ARG A 293 -13.06 3.51 14.40
C ARG A 293 -14.56 3.76 14.60
N ALA A 294 -14.93 5.02 14.72
CA ALA A 294 -16.29 5.45 15.01
C ALA A 294 -17.05 5.90 13.74
N ILE A 295 -16.40 6.08 12.60
CA ILE A 295 -16.96 6.34 11.27
C ILE A 295 -16.98 5.05 10.45
#